data_88d80183096208615265891959fc5ec5
#
_entry.id   88d80183096208615265891959fc5ec5
#
_cell.length_a   1.000
_cell.length_b   1.000
_cell.length_c   1.000
_cell.angle_alpha   90.00
_cell.angle_beta   90.00
_cell.angle_gamma   90.00
#
_symmetry.space_group_name_H-M   'P 1'
#
loop_
_entity.id
_entity.type
_entity.pdbx_description
1 polymer ?
#
loop_
_entity_poly.entity_id
_entity_poly.type
_entity_poly.pdbx_seq_one_letter_code
_entity_poly.pdbx_strand_id
1 'polypeptide(L)'
;DGLPLCNPIDIVGLFPEGHRGFRAQAVAEDSGELLPNGAPDIRIQVRATMTDLRPGSPSGFGLRFASHRPFPRLPENGLQSRMTRSILVSPSARCSSTWLVDLLGTTIEQGRKTDAIDMLRLFDNQIEGIELVQRSTVGRILVQHKTRGMPALATFGQGMQAALALALGVSKARGGVLLLDELEVGIHNSLLVDVLDKLMLCAEASNVQVICTTHSLETVDALIEAAERRSCLPSLVGYWLRRTATEHSARRYPGDKLRSLREGGIDIR
;
A
#
# COMPACT_ATOMS: atom_id res chain seq x y z
N ASP A 1 -0.81 31.99 8.07
CA ASP A 1 -1.81 31.05 8.64
C ASP A 1 -2.76 30.67 7.53
N GLY A 2 -2.44 29.56 6.83
CA GLY A 2 -3.27 29.04 5.74
C GLY A 2 -4.58 28.48 6.27
N LEU A 3 -5.68 28.84 5.63
CA LEU A 3 -7.00 28.26 5.94
C LEU A 3 -7.01 26.79 5.47
N PRO A 4 -7.58 25.85 6.24
CA PRO A 4 -7.70 24.46 5.83
C PRO A 4 -8.57 24.36 4.57
N LEU A 5 -8.08 23.69 3.53
CA LEU A 5 -8.79 23.49 2.26
C LEU A 5 -9.97 22.50 2.39
N CYS A 6 -10.01 21.73 3.46
CA CYS A 6 -11.10 20.82 3.77
C CYS A 6 -11.17 20.55 5.27
N ASN A 7 -12.33 20.07 5.74
CA ASN A 7 -12.47 19.58 7.10
C ASN A 7 -11.52 18.38 7.34
N PRO A 8 -10.95 18.27 8.55
CA PRO A 8 -10.07 17.15 8.89
C PRO A 8 -10.76 15.81 8.65
N ILE A 9 -10.04 14.87 8.08
CA ILE A 9 -10.50 13.49 7.89
C ILE A 9 -10.00 12.69 9.10
N ASP A 10 -10.90 12.19 9.92
CA ASP A 10 -10.58 11.31 11.03
C ASP A 10 -10.58 9.85 10.57
N ILE A 11 -9.45 9.18 10.71
CA ILE A 11 -9.30 7.74 10.45
C ILE A 11 -9.02 7.06 11.79
N VAL A 12 -9.90 6.15 12.20
CA VAL A 12 -9.74 5.37 13.44
C VAL A 12 -9.59 3.90 13.10
N GLY A 13 -8.52 3.28 13.54
CA GLY A 13 -8.28 1.85 13.37
C GLY A 13 -7.95 1.17 14.71
N LEU A 14 -8.40 -0.07 14.87
CA LEU A 14 -8.04 -0.95 15.97
C LEU A 14 -7.17 -2.08 15.43
N PHE A 15 -6.08 -2.41 16.12
CA PHE A 15 -5.29 -3.58 15.79
C PHE A 15 -5.98 -4.86 16.29
N PRO A 16 -5.75 -6.03 15.62
CA PRO A 16 -6.41 -7.30 15.96
C PRO A 16 -6.26 -7.72 17.44
N GLU A 17 -5.18 -7.31 18.10
CA GLU A 17 -4.91 -7.63 19.50
C GLU A 17 -5.81 -6.85 20.48
N GLY A 18 -6.72 -5.99 20.00
CA GLY A 18 -7.74 -5.31 20.82
C GLY A 18 -7.22 -4.26 21.81
N HIS A 19 -5.89 -4.16 21.98
CA HIS A 19 -5.29 -3.28 23.00
C HIS A 19 -4.63 -2.03 22.42
N ARG A 20 -4.57 -1.91 21.10
CA ARG A 20 -3.98 -0.76 20.41
C ARG A 20 -4.96 -0.23 19.39
N GLY A 21 -5.14 1.07 19.40
CA GLY A 21 -5.89 1.78 18.39
C GLY A 21 -5.05 2.93 17.85
N PHE A 22 -5.32 3.37 16.64
CA PHE A 22 -4.81 4.64 16.16
C PHE A 22 -5.96 5.55 15.76
N ARG A 23 -5.77 6.83 15.99
CA ARG A 23 -6.59 7.88 15.42
C ARG A 23 -5.68 8.73 14.54
N ALA A 24 -5.98 8.85 13.28
CA ALA A 24 -5.28 9.74 12.38
C ALA A 24 -6.23 10.85 11.93
N GLN A 25 -5.73 12.07 11.94
CA GLN A 25 -6.42 13.22 11.42
C GLN A 25 -5.59 13.80 10.29
N ALA A 26 -6.15 13.86 9.09
CA ALA A 26 -5.51 14.46 7.93
C ALA A 26 -6.13 15.84 7.67
N VAL A 27 -5.29 16.87 7.57
CA VAL A 27 -5.69 18.23 7.21
C VAL A 27 -4.87 18.64 5.99
N ALA A 28 -5.55 19.09 4.93
CA ALA A 28 -4.88 19.69 3.78
C ALA A 28 -4.83 21.21 3.98
N GLU A 29 -3.64 21.77 3.93
CA GLU A 29 -3.40 23.20 4.04
C GLU A 29 -2.78 23.71 2.74
N ASP A 30 -3.26 24.85 2.24
CA ASP A 30 -2.57 25.59 1.19
C ASP A 30 -1.35 26.27 1.80
N SER A 31 -0.16 25.97 1.27
CA SER A 31 1.07 26.59 1.77
C SER A 31 1.22 28.04 1.36
N GLY A 32 0.36 28.54 0.46
CA GLY A 32 0.48 29.86 -0.17
C GLY A 32 1.65 29.95 -1.17
N GLU A 33 2.37 28.85 -1.39
CA GLU A 33 3.48 28.78 -2.36
C GLU A 33 2.98 28.11 -3.65
N LEU A 34 3.51 28.53 -4.79
CA LEU A 34 3.26 27.87 -6.06
C LEU A 34 4.42 26.95 -6.41
N LEU A 35 4.08 25.77 -6.92
CA LEU A 35 5.03 24.86 -7.54
C LEU A 35 5.62 25.49 -8.81
N PRO A 36 6.78 25.02 -9.31
CA PRO A 36 7.40 25.54 -10.54
C PRO A 36 6.48 25.47 -11.78
N ASN A 37 5.45 24.65 -11.77
CA ASN A 37 4.44 24.50 -12.81
C ASN A 37 3.21 25.42 -12.60
N GLY A 38 3.24 26.31 -11.60
CA GLY A 38 2.15 27.22 -11.28
C GLY A 38 0.97 26.63 -10.49
N ALA A 39 1.03 25.35 -10.11
CA ALA A 39 0.03 24.74 -9.27
C ALA A 39 0.23 25.10 -7.79
N PRO A 40 -0.84 25.19 -6.97
CA PRO A 40 -0.71 25.42 -5.53
C PRO A 40 0.03 24.26 -4.85
N ASP A 41 0.97 24.56 -3.95
CA ASP A 41 1.63 23.56 -3.10
C ASP A 41 0.73 23.23 -1.93
N ILE A 42 0.00 22.12 -2.05
CA ILE A 42 -0.91 21.62 -1.01
C ILE A 42 -0.12 20.75 -0.04
N ARG A 43 -0.06 21.16 1.23
CA ARG A 43 0.55 20.39 2.30
C ARG A 43 -0.52 19.59 3.03
N ILE A 44 -0.39 18.28 3.03
CA ILE A 44 -1.25 17.41 3.82
C ILE A 44 -0.55 17.14 5.14
N GLN A 45 -1.11 17.62 6.24
CA GLN A 45 -0.67 17.25 7.58
C GLN A 45 -1.51 16.06 8.07
N VAL A 46 -0.87 14.93 8.33
CA VAL A 46 -1.50 13.79 8.98
C VAL A 46 -1.03 13.75 10.42
N ARG A 47 -1.92 13.99 11.37
CA ARG A 47 -1.64 13.80 12.78
C ARG A 47 -2.22 12.45 13.21
N ALA A 48 -1.35 11.47 13.43
CA ALA A 48 -1.76 10.16 13.91
C ALA A 48 -1.44 10.05 15.41
N THR A 49 -2.43 9.62 16.20
CA THR A 49 -2.28 9.33 17.62
C THR A 49 -2.46 7.83 17.79
N MET A 50 -1.43 7.12 18.23
CA MET A 50 -1.58 5.75 18.67
C MET A 50 -2.05 5.79 20.13
N THR A 51 -3.17 5.16 20.41
CA THR A 51 -3.66 4.96 21.77
C THR A 51 -3.33 3.52 22.16
N ASP A 52 -2.39 3.35 23.09
CA ASP A 52 -2.26 2.10 23.82
C ASP A 52 -3.35 2.13 24.90
N LEU A 53 -4.33 1.25 24.81
CA LEU A 53 -5.43 1.17 25.76
C LEU A 53 -4.98 0.59 27.12
N ARG A 54 -3.70 0.29 27.28
CA ARG A 54 -3.14 -0.07 28.58
C ARG A 54 -2.98 1.16 29.46
N PRO A 55 -3.41 1.14 30.73
CA PRO A 55 -3.26 2.28 31.64
C PRO A 55 -1.78 2.69 31.76
N GLY A 56 -1.47 3.93 31.44
CA GLY A 56 -0.15 4.54 31.66
C GLY A 56 0.74 4.75 30.43
N SER A 57 0.30 4.50 29.21
CA SER A 57 1.09 4.74 28.00
C SER A 57 0.67 6.04 27.29
N PRO A 58 1.47 7.12 27.33
CA PRO A 58 1.25 8.28 26.50
C PRO A 58 1.99 8.09 25.18
N SER A 59 1.31 8.05 24.05
CA SER A 59 2.00 8.08 22.76
C SER A 59 1.15 8.73 21.68
N GLY A 60 1.48 9.98 21.39
CA GLY A 60 1.06 10.66 20.17
C GLY A 60 2.27 10.84 19.26
N PHE A 61 2.13 10.54 17.98
CA PHE A 61 3.11 10.92 16.97
C PHE A 61 2.42 11.66 15.82
N GLY A 62 3.12 12.64 15.26
CA GLY A 62 2.65 13.37 14.10
C GLY A 62 3.46 12.98 12.87
N LEU A 63 2.81 12.61 11.78
CA LEU A 63 3.42 12.43 10.47
C LEU A 63 3.11 13.67 9.62
N ARG A 64 4.14 14.28 9.04
CA ARG A 64 4.00 15.33 8.03
C ARG A 64 4.41 14.77 6.69
N PHE A 65 3.52 14.80 5.73
CA PHE A 65 3.82 14.48 4.34
C PHE A 65 3.94 15.79 3.56
N ALA A 66 5.08 16.00 2.91
CA ALA A 66 5.25 17.08 1.95
C ALA A 66 5.44 16.47 0.55
N SER A 67 4.66 16.91 -0.41
CA SER A 67 4.58 16.33 -1.75
C SER A 67 5.79 16.66 -2.58
N HIS A 68 6.94 16.69 -2.46
CA HIS A 68 8.09 16.85 -3.39
C HIS A 68 9.44 17.30 -2.78
N ARG A 69 9.62 17.23 -1.44
CA ARG A 69 10.96 17.49 -0.89
C ARG A 69 11.42 16.35 0.01
N PRO A 70 12.71 16.01 0.01
CA PRO A 70 13.26 15.07 0.98
C PRO A 70 12.95 15.58 2.39
N PHE A 71 12.46 14.68 3.24
CA PHE A 71 12.05 14.99 4.61
C PHE A 71 13.13 15.80 5.34
N PRO A 72 12.79 16.93 5.99
CA PRO A 72 13.68 17.51 6.96
C PRO A 72 13.93 16.49 8.09
N ARG A 73 15.17 16.31 8.48
CA ARG A 73 15.53 15.47 9.63
C ARG A 73 14.72 15.92 10.83
N LEU A 74 13.94 15.00 11.41
CA LEU A 74 13.24 15.24 12.65
C LEU A 74 14.28 15.58 13.73
N PRO A 75 14.01 16.54 14.63
CA PRO A 75 14.92 16.83 15.73
C PRO A 75 15.10 15.58 16.60
N GLU A 76 16.35 15.25 16.90
CA GLU A 76 16.78 14.05 17.64
C GLU A 76 16.42 14.08 19.14
N ASN A 77 15.51 14.92 19.57
CA ASN A 77 15.18 15.07 20.98
C ASN A 77 14.03 14.14 21.41
N GLY A 78 14.42 12.99 21.89
CA GLY A 78 13.84 12.41 23.12
C GLY A 78 12.62 11.52 23.00
N LEU A 79 12.05 11.23 21.82
CA LEU A 79 11.01 10.21 21.67
C LEU A 79 11.50 9.14 20.68
N GLN A 80 12.05 8.06 21.19
CA GLN A 80 12.14 6.80 20.47
C GLN A 80 10.71 6.25 20.27
N SER A 81 9.87 6.98 19.51
CA SER A 81 8.67 6.40 18.96
C SER A 81 9.14 5.30 17.99
N ARG A 82 8.71 4.08 18.20
CA ARG A 82 8.89 3.00 17.22
C ARG A 82 8.17 3.45 15.96
N MET A 83 8.89 4.12 15.06
CA MET A 83 8.36 4.54 13.77
C MET A 83 7.95 3.27 13.03
N THR A 84 6.65 3.09 12.83
CA THR A 84 6.14 2.00 12.02
C THR A 84 6.59 2.25 10.58
N ARG A 85 7.33 1.30 10.00
CA ARG A 85 7.74 1.38 8.61
C ARG A 85 6.50 1.40 7.72
N SER A 86 6.37 2.41 6.87
CA SER A 86 5.27 2.51 5.91
C SER A 86 5.80 2.66 4.50
N ILE A 87 5.20 1.96 3.55
CA ILE A 87 5.53 2.00 2.13
C ILE A 87 4.25 2.31 1.36
N LEU A 88 4.31 3.34 0.52
CA LEU A 88 3.23 3.67 -0.42
C LEU A 88 3.58 3.17 -1.81
N VAL A 89 2.65 2.43 -2.41
CA VAL A 89 2.73 1.94 -3.79
C VAL A 89 1.57 2.56 -4.57
N SER A 90 1.84 3.66 -5.25
CA SER A 90 0.88 4.31 -6.16
C SER A 90 0.92 3.68 -7.56
N PRO A 91 -0.11 3.90 -8.41
CA PRO A 91 -0.09 3.43 -9.80
C PRO A 91 1.16 3.89 -10.58
N SER A 92 1.59 5.15 -10.40
CA SER A 92 2.79 5.68 -11.04
C SER A 92 4.08 5.02 -10.55
N ALA A 93 4.17 4.68 -9.26
CA ALA A 93 5.33 3.98 -8.70
C ALA A 93 5.49 2.57 -9.29
N ARG A 94 4.39 1.86 -9.58
CA ARG A 94 4.41 0.51 -10.17
C ARG A 94 5.07 0.47 -11.55
N CYS A 95 4.99 1.56 -12.31
CA CYS A 95 5.62 1.69 -13.62
C CYS A 95 7.03 2.31 -13.57
N SER A 96 7.49 2.75 -12.40
CA SER A 96 8.82 3.37 -12.24
C SER A 96 9.91 2.31 -12.17
N SER A 97 10.69 2.19 -13.24
CA SER A 97 11.82 1.24 -13.29
C SER A 97 12.85 1.50 -12.19
N THR A 98 13.15 2.76 -11.87
CA THR A 98 14.13 3.12 -10.84
C THR A 98 13.65 2.72 -9.44
N TRP A 99 12.38 2.94 -9.14
CA TRP A 99 11.78 2.54 -7.87
C TRP A 99 11.75 1.01 -7.69
N LEU A 100 11.37 0.27 -8.74
CA LEU A 100 11.38 -1.20 -8.71
C LEU A 100 12.80 -1.76 -8.54
N VAL A 101 13.79 -1.14 -9.18
CA VAL A 101 15.21 -1.51 -9.07
C VAL A 101 15.71 -1.36 -7.62
N ASP A 102 15.40 -0.23 -6.98
CA ASP A 102 15.78 0.04 -5.59
C ASP A 102 15.14 -0.97 -4.63
N LEU A 103 13.83 -1.23 -4.80
CA LEU A 103 13.12 -2.20 -3.98
C LEU A 103 13.66 -3.62 -4.18
N LEU A 104 13.91 -4.02 -5.43
CA LEU A 104 14.45 -5.35 -5.72
C LEU A 104 15.85 -5.51 -5.12
N GLY A 105 16.72 -4.48 -5.23
CA GLY A 105 18.04 -4.49 -4.60
C GLY A 105 17.94 -4.77 -3.11
N THR A 106 17.09 -4.02 -2.40
CA THR A 106 16.84 -4.25 -0.97
C THR A 106 16.29 -5.65 -0.68
N THR A 107 15.40 -6.16 -1.53
CA THR A 107 14.80 -7.51 -1.37
C THR A 107 15.82 -8.62 -1.57
N ILE A 108 16.76 -8.44 -2.52
CA ILE A 108 17.87 -9.38 -2.76
C ILE A 108 18.82 -9.39 -1.54
N GLU A 109 19.20 -8.22 -1.03
CA GLU A 109 20.05 -8.10 0.17
C GLU A 109 19.44 -8.80 1.38
N GLN A 110 18.13 -8.82 1.48
CA GLN A 110 17.37 -9.51 2.53
C GLN A 110 17.16 -11.01 2.27
N GLY A 111 17.65 -11.56 1.15
CA GLY A 111 17.46 -12.96 0.78
C GLY A 111 16.01 -13.36 0.45
N ARG A 112 15.15 -12.41 0.07
CA ARG A 112 13.69 -12.61 -0.05
C ARG A 112 13.15 -12.56 -1.48
N LYS A 113 13.98 -12.77 -2.46
CA LYS A 113 13.60 -12.69 -3.86
C LYS A 113 12.58 -13.78 -4.30
N THR A 114 12.42 -14.85 -3.52
CA THR A 114 11.50 -15.97 -3.81
C THR A 114 10.05 -15.52 -3.88
N ASP A 115 9.58 -14.71 -2.92
CA ASP A 115 8.19 -14.21 -2.90
C ASP A 115 7.86 -13.40 -4.16
N ALA A 116 8.82 -12.60 -4.63
CA ALA A 116 8.68 -11.82 -5.85
C ALA A 116 8.65 -12.73 -7.11
N ILE A 117 9.48 -13.76 -7.17
CA ILE A 117 9.48 -14.75 -8.27
C ILE A 117 8.14 -15.49 -8.31
N ASP A 118 7.65 -15.95 -7.16
CA ASP A 118 6.38 -16.66 -7.07
C ASP A 118 5.19 -15.79 -7.50
N MET A 119 5.22 -14.50 -7.19
CA MET A 119 4.21 -13.55 -7.66
C MET A 119 4.22 -13.43 -9.20
N LEU A 120 5.41 -13.37 -9.81
CA LEU A 120 5.54 -13.32 -11.28
C LEU A 120 5.08 -14.61 -11.95
N ARG A 121 5.25 -15.76 -11.30
CA ARG A 121 4.81 -17.08 -11.81
C ARG A 121 3.29 -17.18 -11.95
N LEU A 122 2.51 -16.36 -11.28
CA LEU A 122 1.07 -16.27 -11.50
C LEU A 122 0.74 -15.80 -12.93
N PHE A 123 1.63 -15.04 -13.55
CA PHE A 123 1.46 -14.52 -14.93
C PHE A 123 2.10 -15.44 -15.97
N ASP A 124 3.22 -16.06 -15.61
CA ASP A 124 3.93 -16.97 -16.49
C ASP A 124 4.73 -17.99 -15.66
N ASN A 125 4.27 -19.23 -15.65
CA ASN A 125 4.87 -20.31 -14.88
C ASN A 125 6.27 -20.75 -15.37
N GLN A 126 6.71 -20.25 -16.52
CA GLN A 126 8.05 -20.49 -17.05
C GLN A 126 9.10 -19.51 -16.49
N ILE A 127 8.71 -18.61 -15.60
CA ILE A 127 9.65 -17.73 -14.91
C ILE A 127 10.41 -18.51 -13.84
N GLU A 128 11.74 -18.53 -13.98
CA GLU A 128 12.65 -19.22 -13.07
C GLU A 128 13.26 -18.27 -12.05
N GLY A 129 13.45 -16.99 -12.43
CA GLY A 129 14.11 -16.02 -11.56
C GLY A 129 13.98 -14.58 -12.05
N ILE A 130 14.50 -13.69 -11.23
CA ILE A 130 14.68 -12.26 -11.55
C ILE A 130 16.09 -11.84 -11.17
N GLU A 131 16.71 -11.02 -12.00
CA GLU A 131 18.06 -10.53 -11.77
C GLU A 131 18.09 -9.00 -11.91
N LEU A 132 18.92 -8.39 -11.07
CA LEU A 132 19.20 -6.96 -11.14
C LEU A 132 20.54 -6.79 -11.87
N VAL A 133 20.50 -6.14 -13.02
CA VAL A 133 21.70 -5.85 -13.80
C VAL A 133 21.90 -4.33 -13.89
N GLN A 134 23.04 -3.88 -13.43
CA GLN A 134 23.44 -2.49 -13.53
C GLN A 134 24.40 -2.32 -14.71
N ARG A 135 23.95 -1.56 -15.74
CA ARG A 135 24.81 -1.10 -16.82
C ARG A 135 24.85 0.43 -16.76
N SER A 136 26.02 0.99 -16.51
CA SER A 136 26.21 2.43 -16.24
C SER A 136 25.42 2.93 -15.04
N THR A 137 24.67 4.03 -15.15
CA THR A 137 23.92 4.67 -14.06
C THR A 137 22.49 4.11 -13.89
N VAL A 138 22.01 3.28 -14.80
CA VAL A 138 20.61 2.80 -14.80
C VAL A 138 20.57 1.30 -14.56
N GLY A 139 19.97 0.88 -13.45
CA GLY A 139 19.65 -0.50 -13.16
C GLY A 139 18.49 -1.01 -14.03
N ARG A 140 18.52 -2.30 -14.38
CA ARG A 140 17.46 -3.01 -15.11
C ARG A 140 17.11 -4.31 -14.42
N ILE A 141 15.83 -4.64 -14.40
CA ILE A 141 15.34 -5.93 -13.93
C ILE A 141 15.21 -6.83 -15.14
N LEU A 142 15.90 -7.97 -15.11
CA LEU A 142 15.79 -9.04 -16.08
C LEU A 142 15.00 -10.19 -15.48
N VAL A 143 14.17 -10.83 -16.29
CA VAL A 143 13.39 -11.99 -15.88
C VAL A 143 14.04 -13.23 -16.52
N GLN A 144 14.49 -14.16 -15.69
CA GLN A 144 14.99 -15.43 -16.15
C GLN A 144 13.80 -16.30 -16.57
N HIS A 145 13.72 -16.58 -17.85
CA HIS A 145 12.62 -17.31 -18.45
C HIS A 145 13.12 -18.56 -19.15
N LYS A 146 12.48 -19.67 -18.91
CA LYS A 146 12.89 -21.01 -19.35
C LYS A 146 13.17 -21.11 -20.86
N THR A 147 12.38 -20.43 -21.68
CA THR A 147 12.48 -20.52 -23.15
C THR A 147 12.89 -19.22 -23.84
N ARG A 148 12.78 -18.07 -23.17
CA ARG A 148 13.06 -16.73 -23.76
C ARG A 148 14.40 -16.13 -23.31
N GLY A 149 15.19 -16.88 -22.51
CA GLY A 149 16.43 -16.36 -21.95
C GLY A 149 16.21 -15.33 -20.86
N MET A 150 16.77 -14.12 -20.99
CA MET A 150 16.77 -13.04 -20.00
C MET A 150 16.14 -11.75 -20.52
N PRO A 151 14.85 -11.73 -20.90
CA PRO A 151 14.20 -10.50 -21.31
C PRO A 151 14.08 -9.49 -20.16
N ALA A 152 14.03 -8.20 -20.49
CA ALA A 152 13.80 -7.16 -19.49
C ALA A 152 12.34 -7.23 -18.97
N LEU A 153 12.14 -6.95 -17.67
CA LEU A 153 10.80 -6.89 -17.08
C LEU A 153 9.86 -5.96 -17.85
N ALA A 154 10.37 -4.84 -18.38
CA ALA A 154 9.60 -3.89 -19.18
C ALA A 154 9.01 -4.47 -20.46
N THR A 155 9.49 -5.63 -20.96
CA THR A 155 8.92 -6.32 -22.12
C THR A 155 7.70 -7.16 -21.79
N PHE A 156 7.45 -7.38 -20.49
CA PHE A 156 6.23 -8.00 -20.00
C PHE A 156 5.16 -6.92 -19.75
N GLY A 157 3.91 -7.29 -19.76
CA GLY A 157 2.81 -6.35 -19.55
C GLY A 157 2.85 -5.61 -18.19
N GLN A 158 2.10 -4.52 -18.10
CA GLN A 158 2.01 -3.71 -16.87
C GLN A 158 1.55 -4.53 -15.65
N GLY A 159 0.70 -5.54 -15.85
CA GLY A 159 0.23 -6.41 -14.77
C GLY A 159 1.37 -7.12 -14.05
N MET A 160 2.36 -7.62 -14.77
CA MET A 160 3.52 -8.26 -14.18
C MET A 160 4.39 -7.26 -13.40
N GLN A 161 4.54 -6.03 -13.89
CA GLN A 161 5.25 -4.98 -13.18
C GLN A 161 4.51 -4.56 -11.90
N ALA A 162 3.17 -4.44 -11.98
CA ALA A 162 2.32 -4.13 -10.83
C ALA A 162 2.42 -5.24 -9.76
N ALA A 163 2.32 -6.51 -10.16
CA ALA A 163 2.43 -7.63 -9.24
C ALA A 163 3.82 -7.70 -8.56
N LEU A 164 4.88 -7.45 -9.32
CA LEU A 164 6.22 -7.34 -8.75
C LEU A 164 6.29 -6.20 -7.72
N ALA A 165 5.72 -5.04 -8.05
CA ALA A 165 5.68 -3.89 -7.14
C ALA A 165 4.97 -4.23 -5.81
N LEU A 166 3.88 -4.99 -5.85
CA LEU A 166 3.17 -5.44 -4.65
C LEU A 166 4.06 -6.36 -3.80
N ALA A 167 4.67 -7.37 -4.40
CA ALA A 167 5.54 -8.31 -3.68
C ALA A 167 6.75 -7.60 -3.04
N LEU A 168 7.41 -6.72 -3.79
CA LEU A 168 8.54 -5.94 -3.29
C LEU A 168 8.09 -4.94 -2.20
N GLY A 169 6.89 -4.33 -2.36
CA GLY A 169 6.29 -3.45 -1.38
C GLY A 169 6.08 -4.14 -0.02
N VAL A 170 5.55 -5.37 -0.02
CA VAL A 170 5.41 -6.19 1.20
C VAL A 170 6.76 -6.47 1.83
N SER A 171 7.75 -6.88 1.02
CA SER A 171 9.11 -7.15 1.52
C SER A 171 9.70 -5.92 2.21
N LYS A 172 9.57 -4.75 1.62
CA LYS A 172 10.07 -3.48 2.17
C LYS A 172 9.31 -3.01 3.41
N ALA A 173 7.98 -3.27 3.47
CA ALA A 173 7.11 -2.85 4.58
C ALA A 173 7.17 -3.78 5.79
N ARG A 174 8.00 -4.81 5.80
CA ARG A 174 8.06 -5.85 6.85
C ARG A 174 7.95 -5.30 8.27
N GLY A 175 7.01 -5.86 9.05
CA GLY A 175 6.71 -5.42 10.41
C GLY A 175 6.00 -4.06 10.49
N GLY A 176 5.49 -3.56 9.37
CA GLY A 176 4.89 -2.24 9.24
C GLY A 176 3.62 -2.22 8.41
N VAL A 177 3.46 -1.17 7.60
CA VAL A 177 2.24 -0.90 6.83
C VAL A 177 2.56 -0.74 5.35
N LEU A 178 1.83 -1.44 4.51
CA LEU A 178 1.81 -1.28 3.06
C LEU A 178 0.55 -0.50 2.67
N LEU A 179 0.74 0.65 2.05
CA LEU A 179 -0.31 1.49 1.50
C LEU A 179 -0.37 1.28 -0.01
N LEU A 180 -1.52 0.89 -0.53
CA LEU A 180 -1.73 0.63 -1.95
C LEU A 180 -2.81 1.56 -2.49
N ASP A 181 -2.44 2.42 -3.41
CA ASP A 181 -3.41 3.28 -4.07
C ASP A 181 -3.88 2.63 -5.36
N GLU A 182 -5.22 2.60 -5.57
CA GLU A 182 -5.87 1.96 -6.72
C GLU A 182 -5.32 0.54 -6.98
N LEU A 183 -5.57 -0.36 -6.05
CA LEU A 183 -5.00 -1.72 -5.97
C LEU A 183 -5.05 -2.48 -7.31
N GLU A 184 -6.13 -2.35 -8.05
CA GLU A 184 -6.42 -3.06 -9.30
C GLU A 184 -5.65 -2.58 -10.52
N VAL A 185 -5.11 -1.36 -10.50
CA VAL A 185 -4.50 -0.75 -11.69
C VAL A 185 -3.35 -1.59 -12.21
N GLY A 186 -3.48 -1.95 -13.49
CA GLY A 186 -2.51 -2.75 -14.24
C GLY A 186 -2.70 -4.26 -14.13
N ILE A 187 -3.56 -4.76 -13.26
CA ILE A 187 -3.81 -6.21 -13.06
C ILE A 187 -5.11 -6.59 -13.76
N HIS A 188 -5.06 -7.61 -14.63
CA HIS A 188 -6.25 -8.11 -15.28
C HIS A 188 -7.15 -8.87 -14.30
N ASN A 189 -8.47 -8.70 -14.40
CA ASN A 189 -9.45 -9.29 -13.47
C ASN A 189 -9.30 -10.81 -13.29
N SER A 190 -8.93 -11.54 -14.34
CA SER A 190 -8.73 -12.99 -14.27
C SER A 190 -7.59 -13.44 -13.35
N LEU A 191 -6.64 -12.56 -13.04
CA LEU A 191 -5.52 -12.84 -12.15
C LEU A 191 -5.64 -12.14 -10.79
N LEU A 192 -6.66 -11.28 -10.65
CA LEU A 192 -6.76 -10.40 -9.49
C LEU A 192 -6.88 -11.20 -8.19
N VAL A 193 -7.73 -12.23 -8.16
CA VAL A 193 -7.91 -13.09 -6.98
C VAL A 193 -6.61 -13.78 -6.58
N ASP A 194 -5.89 -14.37 -7.56
CA ASP A 194 -4.64 -15.10 -7.30
C ASP A 194 -3.51 -14.16 -6.82
N VAL A 195 -3.44 -12.96 -7.40
CA VAL A 195 -2.48 -11.92 -6.97
C VAL A 195 -2.80 -11.47 -5.54
N LEU A 196 -4.07 -11.27 -5.21
CA LEU A 196 -4.50 -10.86 -3.87
C LEU A 196 -4.30 -11.97 -2.84
N ASP A 197 -4.59 -13.22 -3.18
CA ASP A 197 -4.30 -14.38 -2.33
C ASP A 197 -2.80 -14.45 -2.01
N LYS A 198 -1.94 -14.33 -3.02
CA LYS A 198 -0.48 -14.31 -2.82
C LYS A 198 -0.02 -13.09 -2.03
N LEU A 199 -0.61 -11.91 -2.26
CA LEU A 199 -0.32 -10.68 -1.51
C LEU A 199 -0.63 -10.87 -0.02
N MET A 200 -1.81 -11.42 0.31
CA MET A 200 -2.21 -11.69 1.69
C MET A 200 -1.26 -12.69 2.36
N LEU A 201 -0.88 -13.77 1.64
CA LEU A 201 0.10 -14.73 2.13
C LEU A 201 1.44 -14.07 2.50
N CYS A 202 1.97 -13.26 1.59
CA CYS A 202 3.25 -12.57 1.80
C CYS A 202 3.14 -11.54 2.94
N ALA A 203 2.00 -10.83 3.04
CA ALA A 203 1.76 -9.83 4.08
C ALA A 203 1.69 -10.47 5.47
N GLU A 204 0.98 -11.59 5.60
CA GLU A 204 0.91 -12.38 6.84
C GLU A 204 2.31 -12.88 7.26
N ALA A 205 3.02 -13.56 6.36
CA ALA A 205 4.37 -14.07 6.61
C ALA A 205 5.40 -12.96 6.95
N SER A 206 5.12 -11.72 6.55
CA SER A 206 5.98 -10.57 6.79
C SER A 206 5.51 -9.69 7.96
N ASN A 207 4.39 -10.03 8.61
CA ASN A 207 3.72 -9.20 9.62
C ASN A 207 3.48 -7.77 9.10
N VAL A 208 2.86 -7.65 7.92
CA VAL A 208 2.54 -6.38 7.26
C VAL A 208 1.05 -6.15 7.29
N GLN A 209 0.63 -4.98 7.76
CA GLN A 209 -0.73 -4.50 7.57
C GLN A 209 -0.85 -3.91 6.16
N VAL A 210 -1.85 -4.35 5.39
CA VAL A 210 -2.13 -3.79 4.07
C VAL A 210 -3.34 -2.86 4.18
N ILE A 211 -3.20 -1.65 3.66
CA ILE A 211 -4.29 -0.69 3.50
C ILE A 211 -4.33 -0.32 2.02
N CYS A 212 -5.47 -0.53 1.38
CA CYS A 212 -5.61 -0.24 -0.04
C CYS A 212 -6.84 0.61 -0.34
N THR A 213 -6.77 1.38 -1.43
CA THR A 213 -7.92 2.03 -2.04
C THR A 213 -8.33 1.29 -3.30
N THR A 214 -9.61 1.32 -3.62
CA THR A 214 -10.16 0.82 -4.88
C THR A 214 -11.44 1.54 -5.24
N HIS A 215 -11.70 1.66 -6.53
CA HIS A 215 -12.97 2.12 -7.09
C HIS A 215 -13.72 0.99 -7.82
N SER A 216 -13.19 -0.24 -7.80
CA SER A 216 -13.73 -1.39 -8.51
C SER A 216 -14.47 -2.34 -7.56
N LEU A 217 -15.69 -2.69 -7.89
CA LEU A 217 -16.44 -3.73 -7.18
C LEU A 217 -15.82 -5.10 -7.39
N GLU A 218 -15.27 -5.35 -8.58
CA GLU A 218 -14.56 -6.58 -8.92
C GLU A 218 -13.35 -6.77 -8.01
N THR A 219 -12.66 -5.68 -7.64
CA THR A 219 -11.56 -5.73 -6.69
C THR A 219 -12.05 -6.06 -5.28
N VAL A 220 -13.19 -5.50 -4.87
CA VAL A 220 -13.78 -5.85 -3.57
C VAL A 220 -14.19 -7.32 -3.54
N ASP A 221 -14.83 -7.82 -4.61
CA ASP A 221 -15.22 -9.23 -4.73
C ASP A 221 -13.99 -10.15 -4.71
N ALA A 222 -12.93 -9.77 -5.43
CA ALA A 222 -11.66 -10.52 -5.43
C ALA A 222 -10.95 -10.52 -4.05
N LEU A 223 -11.02 -9.41 -3.30
CA LEU A 223 -10.50 -9.35 -1.92
C LEU A 223 -11.27 -10.27 -0.98
N ILE A 224 -12.60 -10.32 -1.10
CA ILE A 224 -13.45 -11.22 -0.32
C ILE A 224 -13.09 -12.67 -0.65
N GLU A 225 -13.05 -13.03 -1.94
CA GLU A 225 -12.74 -14.39 -2.38
C GLU A 225 -11.32 -14.82 -1.93
N ALA A 226 -10.31 -13.98 -2.10
CA ALA A 226 -8.95 -14.27 -1.64
C ALA A 226 -8.90 -14.45 -0.11
N ALA A 227 -9.63 -13.61 0.67
CA ALA A 227 -9.69 -13.72 2.11
C ALA A 227 -10.41 -15.00 2.58
N GLU A 228 -11.42 -15.48 1.83
CA GLU A 228 -12.10 -16.74 2.09
C GLU A 228 -11.18 -17.94 1.80
N ARG A 229 -10.48 -17.96 0.67
CA ARG A 229 -9.49 -19.01 0.33
C ARG A 229 -8.47 -19.20 1.44
N ARG A 230 -8.12 -18.12 2.14
CA ARG A 230 -7.15 -18.12 3.24
C ARG A 230 -7.76 -18.23 4.63
N SER A 231 -9.09 -18.34 4.73
CA SER A 231 -9.80 -18.34 6.01
C SER A 231 -9.50 -17.10 6.88
N CYS A 232 -9.15 -15.98 6.27
CA CYS A 232 -8.81 -14.71 6.94
C CYS A 232 -9.86 -13.61 6.75
N LEU A 233 -11.08 -13.96 6.31
CA LEU A 233 -12.18 -13.00 6.12
C LEU A 233 -12.45 -12.10 7.34
N PRO A 234 -12.36 -12.59 8.61
CA PRO A 234 -12.50 -11.73 9.79
C PRO A 234 -11.45 -10.61 9.90
N SER A 235 -10.29 -10.78 9.26
CA SER A 235 -9.23 -9.77 9.22
C SER A 235 -9.42 -8.72 8.11
N LEU A 236 -10.35 -8.95 7.19
CA LEU A 236 -10.71 -8.00 6.14
C LEU A 236 -11.69 -6.97 6.68
N VAL A 237 -11.40 -5.70 6.42
CA VAL A 237 -12.28 -4.58 6.79
C VAL A 237 -12.31 -3.58 5.64
N GLY A 238 -13.51 -3.22 5.19
CA GLY A 238 -13.72 -2.14 4.24
C GLY A 238 -14.22 -0.88 4.91
N TYR A 239 -13.86 0.26 4.33
CA TYR A 239 -14.38 1.56 4.70
C TYR A 239 -14.96 2.22 3.45
N TRP A 240 -16.24 2.52 3.49
CA TRP A 240 -16.87 3.35 2.48
C TRP A 240 -16.74 4.81 2.90
N LEU A 241 -16.11 5.60 2.03
CA LEU A 241 -15.85 7.01 2.27
C LEU A 241 -16.83 7.84 1.44
N ARG A 242 -17.65 8.63 2.10
CA ARG A 242 -18.58 9.57 1.43
C ARG A 242 -18.16 11.00 1.70
N ARG A 243 -18.05 11.76 0.64
CA ARG A 243 -17.84 13.21 0.68
C ARG A 243 -19.08 13.93 0.14
N THR A 244 -19.63 14.84 0.93
CA THR A 244 -20.62 15.83 0.49
C THR A 244 -19.99 17.22 0.54
N ALA A 245 -20.69 18.24 0.08
CA ALA A 245 -20.19 19.62 0.14
C ALA A 245 -19.90 20.11 1.58
N THR A 246 -20.58 19.53 2.57
CA THR A 246 -20.54 19.96 3.98
C THR A 246 -20.06 18.90 4.96
N GLU A 247 -20.03 17.63 4.55
CA GLU A 247 -19.72 16.52 5.46
C GLU A 247 -18.84 15.47 4.82
N HIS A 248 -17.98 14.89 5.64
CA HIS A 248 -17.22 13.68 5.33
C HIS A 248 -17.64 12.58 6.29
N SER A 249 -18.01 11.43 5.77
CA SER A 249 -18.37 10.27 6.58
C SER A 249 -17.65 9.01 6.12
N ALA A 250 -17.31 8.14 7.07
CA ALA A 250 -16.74 6.84 6.82
C ALA A 250 -17.63 5.76 7.44
N ARG A 251 -18.00 4.76 6.67
CA ARG A 251 -18.78 3.62 7.15
C ARG A 251 -17.92 2.37 7.09
N ARG A 252 -17.76 1.72 8.24
CA ARG A 252 -16.97 0.51 8.39
C ARG A 252 -17.81 -0.74 8.09
N TYR A 253 -17.25 -1.64 7.29
CA TYR A 253 -17.82 -2.95 6.98
C TYR A 253 -16.81 -4.05 7.32
N PRO A 254 -17.08 -4.89 8.34
CA PRO A 254 -16.33 -6.14 8.55
C PRO A 254 -16.45 -7.07 7.34
N GLY A 255 -15.50 -7.99 7.15
CA GLY A 255 -15.42 -8.84 5.98
C GLY A 255 -16.67 -9.68 5.73
N ASP A 256 -17.27 -10.26 6.77
CA ASP A 256 -18.55 -10.99 6.71
C ASP A 256 -19.71 -10.10 6.22
N LYS A 257 -19.73 -8.84 6.66
CA LYS A 257 -20.73 -7.88 6.20
C LYS A 257 -20.50 -7.45 4.76
N LEU A 258 -19.21 -7.22 4.37
CA LEU A 258 -18.85 -6.94 2.98
C LEU A 258 -19.34 -8.06 2.06
N ARG A 259 -19.05 -9.32 2.41
CA ARG A 259 -19.50 -10.49 1.67
C ARG A 259 -21.01 -10.50 1.51
N SER A 260 -21.76 -10.41 2.62
CA SER A 260 -23.24 -10.45 2.59
C SER A 260 -23.84 -9.33 1.73
N LEU A 261 -23.25 -8.13 1.73
CA LEU A 261 -23.70 -7.01 0.90
C LEU A 261 -23.43 -7.30 -0.59
N ARG A 262 -22.28 -7.87 -0.92
CA ARG A 262 -21.91 -8.20 -2.31
C ARG A 262 -22.73 -9.37 -2.86
N GLU A 263 -22.96 -10.42 -2.08
CA GLU A 263 -23.88 -11.52 -2.42
C GLU A 263 -25.31 -11.01 -2.67
N GLY A 264 -25.73 -9.98 -1.93
CA GLY A 264 -27.00 -9.29 -2.15
C GLY A 264 -27.01 -8.30 -3.33
N GLY A 265 -25.94 -8.20 -4.11
CA GLY A 265 -25.82 -7.30 -5.26
C GLY A 265 -25.76 -5.81 -4.90
N ILE A 266 -25.43 -5.47 -3.65
CA ILE A 266 -25.39 -4.08 -3.18
C ILE A 266 -24.09 -3.42 -3.62
N ASP A 267 -24.22 -2.27 -4.28
CA ASP A 267 -23.09 -1.39 -4.59
C ASP A 267 -22.61 -0.67 -3.30
N ILE A 268 -21.33 -0.87 -2.98
CA ILE A 268 -20.70 -0.33 -1.77
C ILE A 268 -19.56 0.67 -2.10
N ARG A 269 -19.55 1.19 -3.33
CA ARG A 269 -18.58 2.23 -3.77
C ARG A 269 -18.97 3.62 -3.31
#